data_79f8df0380752da89b1295092329039e
#
_entry.id   79f8df0380752da89b1295092329039e
#
_cell.length_a   1.000
_cell.length_b   1.000
_cell.length_c   1.000
_cell.angle_alpha   90.00
_cell.angle_beta   90.00
_cell.angle_gamma   90.00
#
_symmetry.space_group_name_H-M   'P 1'
#
loop_
_entity.id
_entity.type
_entity.pdbx_description
1 polymer ?
#
loop_
_entity_poly.entity_id
_entity_poly.type
_entity_poly.pdbx_seq_one_letter_code
_entity_poly.pdbx_strand_id
1 'polypeptide(L)'
;MGVYYQGLDDASRARLGYALAVAEPGEPAREVVLRNGGRVRVRAIRPDDAPRLVALFDRLGRDTVYQRFFTAKKRLPPDWARRLATVDYGRRLALVAEHDAGDGPELVGVARWDPTDDPATAEVAVVVEDRWQNQGLGTALLADLLRTAGARGISRFRAWVLADNARMLRLLARVAEVRERHTRRGVTELLLTRRDAGGPGGPAAGA
;
A
#
# COMPACT_ATOMS: atom_id res chain seq x y z
N MET A 1 -11.54 -26.55 13.85
CA MET A 1 -10.44 -26.59 14.81
C MET A 1 -9.59 -25.36 14.58
N GLY A 2 -9.82 -24.30 15.39
CA GLY A 2 -9.20 -22.99 15.20
C GLY A 2 -7.78 -22.99 15.76
N VAL A 3 -6.81 -22.59 14.95
CA VAL A 3 -5.44 -22.34 15.42
C VAL A 3 -5.40 -20.90 15.93
N TYR A 4 -5.36 -20.75 17.24
CA TYR A 4 -5.07 -19.48 17.90
C TYR A 4 -3.60 -19.13 17.67
N TYR A 5 -3.32 -18.07 16.90
CA TYR A 5 -2.01 -17.43 16.91
C TYR A 5 -1.91 -16.63 18.22
N GLN A 6 -1.13 -17.15 19.17
CA GLN A 6 -0.67 -16.39 20.31
C GLN A 6 0.24 -15.26 19.80
N GLY A 7 -0.12 -14.02 20.11
CA GLY A 7 0.66 -12.84 19.75
C GLY A 7 2.06 -12.90 20.37
N LEU A 8 3.03 -12.41 19.64
CA LEU A 8 4.37 -12.14 20.13
C LEU A 8 4.27 -11.25 21.37
N ASP A 9 5.00 -11.60 22.43
CA ASP A 9 5.07 -10.83 23.66
C ASP A 9 5.75 -9.46 23.45
N ASP A 10 5.53 -8.53 24.37
CA ASP A 10 6.09 -7.17 24.30
C ASP A 10 7.63 -7.14 24.29
N ALA A 11 8.29 -8.17 24.83
CA ALA A 11 9.75 -8.30 24.82
C ALA A 11 10.28 -8.70 23.43
N SER A 12 9.52 -9.50 22.67
CA SER A 12 9.84 -9.84 21.27
C SER A 12 9.61 -8.64 20.35
N ARG A 13 8.63 -7.77 20.65
CA ARG A 13 8.40 -6.50 19.95
C ARG A 13 9.53 -5.51 20.16
N ALA A 14 10.07 -5.41 21.37
CA ALA A 14 11.18 -4.50 21.72
C ALA A 14 12.52 -4.92 21.10
N ARG A 15 12.77 -6.19 20.85
CA ARG A 15 14.01 -6.68 20.22
C ARG A 15 14.07 -6.46 18.72
N LEU A 16 12.95 -6.26 18.06
CA LEU A 16 12.86 -5.94 16.63
C LEU A 16 13.07 -4.46 16.33
N GLY A 17 13.57 -3.66 17.26
CA GLY A 17 14.13 -2.30 17.21
C GLY A 17 13.89 -1.38 16.01
N TYR A 18 12.93 -1.70 15.17
CA TYR A 18 12.45 -0.88 14.07
C TYR A 18 11.02 -0.47 14.37
N ALA A 19 10.84 0.81 14.56
CA ALA A 19 9.53 1.42 14.70
C ALA A 19 8.56 0.80 13.68
N LEU A 20 7.64 -0.02 14.15
CA LEU A 20 6.45 -0.50 13.43
C LEU A 20 5.46 0.67 13.22
N ALA A 21 6.00 1.80 12.83
CA ALA A 21 5.47 3.13 13.02
C ALA A 21 4.41 3.51 11.98
N VAL A 22 3.50 2.70 11.53
CA VAL A 22 2.33 3.17 10.74
C VAL A 22 1.22 2.12 10.60
N ALA A 23 1.22 1.07 11.39
CA ALA A 23 0.47 -0.11 11.00
C ALA A 23 -0.69 -0.51 11.92
N GLU A 24 -0.91 0.18 13.04
CA GLU A 24 -2.02 -0.13 13.94
C GLU A 24 -2.92 1.08 14.18
N PRO A 25 -4.22 0.88 14.48
CA PRO A 25 -5.09 1.97 14.88
C PRO A 25 -4.55 2.61 16.16
N GLY A 26 -4.22 3.91 16.09
CA GLY A 26 -3.69 4.63 17.24
C GLY A 26 -2.20 5.00 17.16
N GLU A 27 -1.42 4.40 16.26
CA GLU A 27 -0.07 4.85 16.01
C GLU A 27 -0.04 6.25 15.35
N PRO A 28 0.95 7.09 15.70
CA PRO A 28 1.06 8.42 15.12
C PRO A 28 1.29 8.36 13.61
N ALA A 29 0.63 9.25 12.89
CA ALA A 29 0.82 9.39 11.46
C ALA A 29 2.27 9.80 11.16
N ARG A 30 2.86 9.20 10.13
CA ARG A 30 4.19 9.59 9.62
C ARG A 30 4.06 10.75 8.62
N GLU A 31 4.81 11.82 8.84
CA GLU A 31 4.89 12.88 7.84
C GLU A 31 5.74 12.46 6.64
N VAL A 32 5.25 12.77 5.45
CA VAL A 32 5.94 12.59 4.17
C VAL A 32 6.04 13.93 3.46
N VAL A 33 7.27 14.35 3.17
CA VAL A 33 7.53 15.54 2.36
C VAL A 33 7.59 15.11 0.89
N LEU A 34 6.75 15.71 0.06
CA LEU A 34 6.66 15.44 -1.37
C LEU A 34 7.72 16.23 -2.14
N ARG A 35 7.95 15.87 -3.41
CA ARG A 35 8.96 16.53 -4.25
C ARG A 35 8.71 18.02 -4.49
N ASN A 36 7.47 18.46 -4.43
CA ASN A 36 7.07 19.86 -4.55
C ASN A 36 7.11 20.62 -3.21
N GLY A 37 7.61 19.99 -2.13
CA GLY A 37 7.64 20.56 -0.78
C GLY A 37 6.33 20.38 0.01
N GLY A 38 5.27 19.89 -0.63
CA GLY A 38 4.01 19.59 0.03
C GLY A 38 4.17 18.52 1.11
N ARG A 39 3.36 18.57 2.15
CA ARG A 39 3.38 17.62 3.27
C ARG A 39 2.10 16.85 3.36
N VAL A 40 2.19 15.57 3.60
CA VAL A 40 1.07 14.67 3.87
C VAL A 40 1.38 13.80 5.07
N ARG A 41 0.35 13.35 5.77
CA ARG A 41 0.47 12.39 6.86
C ARG A 41 0.03 11.02 6.38
N VAL A 42 0.86 10.01 6.59
CA VAL A 42 0.57 8.62 6.26
C VAL A 42 0.27 7.84 7.53
N ARG A 43 -0.88 7.16 7.57
CA ARG A 43 -1.33 6.34 8.69
C ARG A 43 -2.14 5.13 8.23
N ALA A 44 -2.39 4.20 9.14
CA ALA A 44 -3.36 3.14 8.91
C ALA A 44 -4.76 3.73 8.70
N ILE A 45 -5.53 3.10 7.79
CA ILE A 45 -6.94 3.43 7.58
C ILE A 45 -7.76 3.08 8.82
N ARG A 46 -8.87 3.81 9.03
CA ARG A 46 -9.82 3.58 10.12
C ARG A 46 -11.23 3.40 9.55
N PRO A 47 -12.15 2.71 10.26
CA PRO A 47 -13.53 2.55 9.79
C PRO A 47 -14.25 3.86 9.51
N ASP A 48 -13.96 4.93 10.27
CA ASP A 48 -14.51 6.28 10.11
C ASP A 48 -13.96 7.03 8.87
N ASP A 49 -12.97 6.48 8.16
CA ASP A 49 -12.51 7.01 6.89
C ASP A 49 -13.44 6.66 5.70
N ALA A 50 -14.46 5.82 5.89
CA ALA A 50 -15.33 5.42 4.79
C ALA A 50 -15.94 6.60 4.00
N PRO A 51 -16.47 7.67 4.62
CA PRO A 51 -16.94 8.86 3.90
C PRO A 51 -15.81 9.58 3.15
N ARG A 52 -14.60 9.62 3.73
CA ARG A 52 -13.43 10.25 3.10
C ARG A 52 -12.92 9.46 1.90
N LEU A 53 -13.07 8.12 1.91
CA LEU A 53 -12.79 7.28 0.73
C LEU A 53 -13.76 7.59 -0.42
N VAL A 54 -15.03 7.83 -0.12
CA VAL A 54 -16.01 8.27 -1.13
C VAL A 54 -15.58 9.61 -1.69
N ALA A 55 -15.28 10.58 -0.83
CA ALA A 55 -14.84 11.91 -1.25
C ALA A 55 -13.53 11.87 -2.08
N LEU A 56 -12.56 11.01 -1.70
CA LEU A 56 -11.37 10.77 -2.51
C LEU A 56 -11.75 10.23 -3.88
N PHE A 57 -12.61 9.19 -3.95
CA PHE A 57 -13.04 8.58 -5.19
C PHE A 57 -13.67 9.60 -6.14
N ASP A 58 -14.52 10.49 -5.62
CA ASP A 58 -15.22 11.52 -6.41
C ASP A 58 -14.27 12.56 -7.03
N ARG A 59 -13.06 12.70 -6.46
CA ARG A 59 -12.00 13.57 -7.01
C ARG A 59 -11.04 12.88 -7.98
N LEU A 60 -11.13 11.55 -8.13
CA LEU A 60 -10.30 10.82 -9.08
C LEU A 60 -10.73 11.08 -10.53
N GLY A 61 -9.76 11.30 -11.39
CA GLY A 61 -9.98 11.35 -12.83
C GLY A 61 -10.43 9.98 -13.38
N ARG A 62 -11.16 10.00 -14.50
CA ARG A 62 -11.69 8.79 -15.15
C ARG A 62 -10.61 7.75 -15.44
N ASP A 63 -9.45 8.20 -15.91
CA ASP A 63 -8.31 7.33 -16.22
C ASP A 63 -7.74 6.69 -14.96
N THR A 64 -7.61 7.46 -13.87
CA THR A 64 -7.15 6.95 -12.57
C THR A 64 -8.12 5.90 -12.01
N VAL A 65 -9.44 6.15 -12.12
CA VAL A 65 -10.47 5.16 -11.74
C VAL A 65 -10.34 3.89 -12.59
N TYR A 66 -10.22 4.04 -13.91
CA TYR A 66 -10.11 2.89 -14.81
C TYR A 66 -8.82 2.09 -14.53
N GLN A 67 -7.68 2.76 -14.36
CA GLN A 67 -6.41 2.13 -14.04
C GLN A 67 -6.42 1.39 -12.69
N ARG A 68 -7.22 1.86 -11.73
CA ARG A 68 -7.31 1.24 -10.39
C ARG A 68 -8.32 0.09 -10.33
N PHE A 69 -9.44 0.19 -11.04
CA PHE A 69 -10.58 -0.74 -10.90
C PHE A 69 -10.84 -1.59 -12.14
N PHE A 70 -10.10 -1.38 -13.24
CA PHE A 70 -10.27 -2.06 -14.54
C PHE A 70 -11.69 -1.92 -15.12
N THR A 71 -12.43 -0.92 -14.64
CA THR A 71 -13.79 -0.63 -15.07
C THR A 71 -14.12 0.84 -14.85
N ALA A 72 -14.98 1.39 -15.69
CA ALA A 72 -15.47 2.77 -15.59
C ALA A 72 -16.51 2.89 -14.47
N LYS A 73 -16.05 3.02 -13.22
CA LYS A 73 -16.93 3.27 -12.08
C LYS A 73 -17.28 4.74 -11.98
N LYS A 74 -18.57 5.05 -11.83
CA LYS A 74 -19.04 6.43 -11.67
C LYS A 74 -19.03 6.90 -10.21
N ARG A 75 -19.08 5.99 -9.25
CA ARG A 75 -19.12 6.29 -7.82
C ARG A 75 -18.58 5.10 -7.02
N LEU A 76 -18.12 5.36 -5.81
CA LEU A 76 -17.81 4.34 -4.81
C LEU A 76 -19.04 4.17 -3.89
N PRO A 77 -19.76 3.02 -3.93
CA PRO A 77 -20.90 2.81 -3.06
C PRO A 77 -20.49 2.88 -1.58
N PRO A 78 -21.30 3.52 -0.70
CA PRO A 78 -20.98 3.65 0.73
C PRO A 78 -20.70 2.32 1.43
N ASP A 79 -21.44 1.26 1.10
CA ASP A 79 -21.20 -0.08 1.66
C ASP A 79 -19.84 -0.63 1.26
N TRP A 80 -19.41 -0.36 0.04
CA TRP A 80 -18.09 -0.76 -0.41
C TRP A 80 -16.99 0.07 0.23
N ALA A 81 -17.19 1.39 0.37
CA ALA A 81 -16.29 2.26 1.12
C ALA A 81 -16.11 1.78 2.57
N ARG A 82 -17.20 1.40 3.26
CA ARG A 82 -17.14 0.81 4.60
C ARG A 82 -16.31 -0.47 4.64
N ARG A 83 -16.51 -1.42 3.69
CA ARG A 83 -15.70 -2.64 3.60
C ARG A 83 -14.22 -2.35 3.34
N LEU A 84 -13.93 -1.34 2.52
CA LEU A 84 -12.55 -0.93 2.25
C LEU A 84 -11.88 -0.25 3.44
N ALA A 85 -12.64 0.48 4.26
CA ALA A 85 -12.15 1.16 5.45
C ALA A 85 -12.01 0.22 6.66
N THR A 86 -12.76 -0.89 6.69
CA THR A 86 -12.73 -1.85 7.80
C THR A 86 -11.76 -2.98 7.48
N VAL A 87 -10.60 -2.97 8.12
CA VAL A 87 -9.53 -3.95 7.98
C VAL A 87 -9.19 -4.55 9.34
N ASP A 88 -8.57 -5.74 9.37
CA ASP A 88 -8.16 -6.43 10.59
C ASP A 88 -6.74 -6.09 11.04
N TYR A 89 -6.04 -5.25 10.29
CA TYR A 89 -4.66 -4.78 10.50
C TYR A 89 -3.58 -5.89 10.53
N GLY A 90 -3.96 -7.13 10.49
CA GLY A 90 -3.08 -8.30 10.45
C GLY A 90 -2.97 -8.88 9.05
N ARG A 91 -4.06 -9.48 8.57
CA ARG A 91 -4.16 -10.10 7.24
C ARG A 91 -4.50 -9.11 6.13
N ARG A 92 -5.15 -8.01 6.49
CA ARG A 92 -5.52 -6.87 5.64
C ARG A 92 -5.03 -5.58 6.25
N LEU A 93 -4.44 -4.74 5.44
CA LEU A 93 -4.10 -3.39 5.86
C LEU A 93 -4.31 -2.41 4.69
N ALA A 94 -4.69 -1.19 5.03
CA ALA A 94 -4.56 -0.08 4.13
C ALA A 94 -3.88 1.09 4.83
N LEU A 95 -2.97 1.74 4.11
CA LEU A 95 -2.37 3.02 4.50
C LEU A 95 -3.05 4.12 3.71
N VAL A 96 -3.42 5.19 4.38
CA VAL A 96 -3.98 6.40 3.77
C VAL A 96 -3.01 7.56 3.91
N ALA A 97 -2.97 8.42 2.90
CA ALA A 97 -2.30 9.70 2.98
C ALA A 97 -3.34 10.80 3.17
N GLU A 98 -3.15 11.61 4.21
CA GLU A 98 -3.97 12.75 4.56
C GLU A 98 -3.25 14.05 4.25
N HIS A 99 -3.98 15.01 3.70
CA HIS A 99 -3.58 16.40 3.56
C HIS A 99 -4.54 17.28 4.37
N ASP A 100 -4.01 18.27 5.05
CA ASP A 100 -4.83 19.28 5.73
C ASP A 100 -5.27 20.32 4.69
N ALA A 101 -6.55 20.30 4.36
CA ALA A 101 -7.14 21.20 3.38
C ALA A 101 -7.67 22.53 3.99
N GLY A 102 -7.48 22.72 5.32
CA GLY A 102 -8.02 23.87 6.04
C GLY A 102 -9.39 23.60 6.66
N ASP A 103 -10.28 22.96 5.94
CA ASP A 103 -11.60 22.53 6.44
C ASP A 103 -11.56 21.14 7.11
N GLY A 104 -10.37 20.60 7.30
CA GLY A 104 -10.12 19.30 7.88
C GLY A 104 -9.31 18.38 6.96
N PRO A 105 -8.90 17.22 7.48
CA PRO A 105 -8.03 16.32 6.73
C PRO A 105 -8.77 15.60 5.59
N GLU A 106 -8.26 15.72 4.38
CA GLU A 106 -8.69 14.99 3.18
C GLU A 106 -7.77 13.79 2.91
N LEU A 107 -8.34 12.67 2.46
CA LEU A 107 -7.55 11.58 1.92
C LEU A 107 -7.14 11.90 0.49
N VAL A 108 -5.85 11.77 0.19
CA VAL A 108 -5.27 12.06 -1.13
C VAL A 108 -4.61 10.85 -1.78
N GLY A 109 -4.53 9.73 -1.07
CA GLY A 109 -4.02 8.48 -1.58
C GLY A 109 -4.27 7.31 -0.62
N VAL A 110 -4.32 6.11 -1.19
CA VAL A 110 -4.49 4.85 -0.45
C VAL A 110 -3.61 3.79 -1.08
N ALA A 111 -2.85 3.06 -0.26
CA ALA A 111 -2.23 1.79 -0.63
C ALA A 111 -2.75 0.70 0.31
N ARG A 112 -2.96 -0.51 -0.22
CA ARG A 112 -3.48 -1.62 0.56
C ARG A 112 -2.91 -2.95 0.16
N TRP A 113 -2.93 -3.91 1.06
CA TRP A 113 -2.85 -5.32 0.72
C TRP A 113 -4.08 -6.08 1.20
N ASP A 114 -4.41 -7.10 0.45
CA ASP A 114 -5.42 -8.10 0.77
C ASP A 114 -4.78 -9.50 0.71
N PRO A 115 -5.24 -10.46 1.53
CA PRO A 115 -4.66 -11.82 1.55
C PRO A 115 -4.96 -12.56 0.25
N THR A 116 -4.09 -13.50 -0.09
CA THR A 116 -4.33 -14.54 -1.09
C THR A 116 -4.48 -15.90 -0.41
N ASP A 117 -4.66 -16.98 -1.18
CA ASP A 117 -4.68 -18.35 -0.66
C ASP A 117 -3.33 -18.78 -0.07
N ASP A 118 -2.23 -18.17 -0.54
CA ASP A 118 -0.91 -18.36 0.00
C ASP A 118 -0.63 -17.31 1.10
N PRO A 119 -0.45 -17.73 2.37
CA PRO A 119 -0.27 -16.81 3.50
C PRO A 119 0.98 -15.94 3.41
N ALA A 120 1.99 -16.35 2.62
CA ALA A 120 3.21 -15.57 2.38
C ALA A 120 3.06 -14.56 1.21
N THR A 121 1.91 -14.56 0.53
CA THR A 121 1.63 -13.70 -0.61
C THR A 121 0.43 -12.80 -0.34
N ALA A 122 0.54 -11.53 -0.65
CA ALA A 122 -0.58 -10.58 -0.59
C ALA A 122 -0.79 -9.87 -1.94
N GLU A 123 -2.05 -9.59 -2.26
CA GLU A 123 -2.39 -8.69 -3.37
C GLU A 123 -2.20 -7.24 -2.91
N VAL A 124 -1.49 -6.44 -3.72
CA VAL A 124 -1.25 -5.03 -3.42
C VAL A 124 -1.89 -4.12 -4.46
N ALA A 125 -2.39 -2.99 -3.99
CA ALA A 125 -2.97 -1.96 -4.83
C ALA A 125 -2.72 -0.58 -4.26
N VAL A 126 -2.60 0.43 -5.14
CA VAL A 126 -2.42 1.83 -4.76
C VAL A 126 -3.23 2.73 -5.67
N VAL A 127 -3.74 3.81 -5.10
CA VAL A 127 -4.33 4.93 -5.83
C VAL A 127 -3.88 6.23 -5.19
N VAL A 128 -3.61 7.23 -6.02
CA VAL A 128 -3.27 8.59 -5.61
C VAL A 128 -4.12 9.55 -6.44
N GLU A 129 -4.75 10.53 -5.80
CA GLU A 129 -5.51 11.57 -6.46
C GLU A 129 -4.63 12.30 -7.50
N ASP A 130 -5.19 12.65 -8.65
CA ASP A 130 -4.46 13.09 -9.84
C ASP A 130 -3.51 14.26 -9.55
N ARG A 131 -3.96 15.29 -8.80
CA ARG A 131 -3.15 16.45 -8.42
C ARG A 131 -1.94 16.12 -7.52
N TRP A 132 -1.93 14.96 -6.86
CA TRP A 132 -0.87 14.48 -5.97
C TRP A 132 0.05 13.44 -6.62
N GLN A 133 -0.22 13.10 -7.88
CA GLN A 133 0.60 12.14 -8.63
C GLN A 133 1.95 12.78 -9.04
N ASN A 134 2.90 11.92 -9.40
CA ASN A 134 4.27 12.30 -9.83
C ASN A 134 5.12 13.04 -8.79
N GLN A 135 4.63 13.18 -7.55
CA GLN A 135 5.30 13.89 -6.45
C GLN A 135 5.98 12.95 -5.44
N GLY A 136 5.99 11.64 -5.71
CA GLY A 136 6.60 10.62 -4.85
C GLY A 136 5.64 9.95 -3.87
N LEU A 137 4.39 10.43 -3.74
CA LEU A 137 3.42 9.90 -2.78
C LEU A 137 3.14 8.41 -2.96
N GLY A 138 2.87 7.96 -4.20
CA GLY A 138 2.63 6.54 -4.47
C GLY A 138 3.82 5.65 -4.12
N THR A 139 5.05 6.15 -4.33
CA THR A 139 6.28 5.45 -3.92
C THR A 139 6.37 5.32 -2.40
N ALA A 140 6.11 6.40 -1.66
CA ALA A 140 6.13 6.41 -0.20
C ALA A 140 5.09 5.45 0.38
N LEU A 141 3.84 5.53 -0.09
CA LEU A 141 2.75 4.65 0.34
C LEU A 141 3.06 3.16 0.11
N LEU A 142 3.52 2.81 -1.10
CA LEU A 142 3.85 1.41 -1.40
C LEU A 142 5.07 0.92 -0.64
N ALA A 143 6.13 1.72 -0.51
CA ALA A 143 7.31 1.35 0.26
C ALA A 143 6.96 1.06 1.73
N ASP A 144 6.16 1.92 2.35
CA ASP A 144 5.68 1.72 3.73
C ASP A 144 4.78 0.48 3.84
N LEU A 145 3.88 0.29 2.87
CA LEU A 145 2.99 -0.86 2.82
C LEU A 145 3.78 -2.18 2.75
N LEU A 146 4.73 -2.29 1.81
CA LEU A 146 5.54 -3.51 1.63
C LEU A 146 6.43 -3.78 2.85
N ARG A 147 6.98 -2.72 3.47
CA ARG A 147 7.77 -2.84 4.70
C ARG A 147 6.93 -3.39 5.84
N THR A 148 5.73 -2.85 6.02
CA THR A 148 4.80 -3.25 7.07
C THR A 148 4.29 -4.68 6.86
N ALA A 149 4.02 -5.07 5.60
CA ALA A 149 3.65 -6.44 5.23
C ALA A 149 4.78 -7.43 5.52
N GLY A 150 6.03 -7.07 5.19
CA GLY A 150 7.20 -7.90 5.48
C GLY A 150 7.40 -8.17 6.97
N ALA A 151 7.13 -7.18 7.84
CA ALA A 151 7.17 -7.36 9.29
C ALA A 151 6.09 -8.34 9.81
N ARG A 152 5.08 -8.66 8.99
CA ARG A 152 4.01 -9.64 9.26
C ARG A 152 4.22 -10.99 8.55
N GLY A 153 5.42 -11.22 7.98
CA GLY A 153 5.77 -12.47 7.30
C GLY A 153 5.31 -12.57 5.85
N ILE A 154 4.74 -11.50 5.27
CA ILE A 154 4.40 -11.45 3.86
C ILE A 154 5.67 -11.15 3.07
N SER A 155 6.12 -12.10 2.24
CA SER A 155 7.38 -12.01 1.48
C SER A 155 7.16 -11.77 -0.01
N ARG A 156 5.97 -12.09 -0.52
CA ARG A 156 5.59 -11.97 -1.93
C ARG A 156 4.38 -11.07 -2.10
N PHE A 157 4.35 -10.34 -3.21
CA PHE A 157 3.27 -9.42 -3.52
C PHE A 157 2.82 -9.61 -4.95
N ARG A 158 1.51 -9.70 -5.15
CA ARG A 158 0.89 -9.78 -6.46
C ARG A 158 0.23 -8.44 -6.79
N ALA A 159 0.46 -7.96 -8.00
CA ALA A 159 -0.16 -6.73 -8.48
C ALA A 159 -0.67 -6.92 -9.90
N TRP A 160 -1.87 -6.40 -10.19
CA TRP A 160 -2.41 -6.32 -11.54
C TRP A 160 -2.38 -4.88 -12.02
N VAL A 161 -1.88 -4.67 -13.22
CA VAL A 161 -1.67 -3.37 -13.83
C VAL A 161 -2.08 -3.43 -15.29
N LEU A 162 -2.78 -2.41 -15.81
CA LEU A 162 -2.99 -2.30 -17.25
C LEU A 162 -1.63 -2.27 -17.96
N ALA A 163 -1.50 -3.02 -19.06
CA ALA A 163 -0.22 -3.21 -19.75
C ALA A 163 0.36 -1.90 -20.30
N ASP A 164 -0.48 -0.91 -20.58
CA ASP A 164 -0.14 0.44 -21.04
C ASP A 164 0.14 1.43 -19.88
N ASN A 165 -0.15 1.06 -18.63
CA ASN A 165 0.16 1.89 -17.47
C ASN A 165 1.66 1.83 -17.10
N ALA A 166 2.51 2.32 -18.01
CA ALA A 166 3.96 2.34 -17.84
C ALA A 166 4.40 3.06 -16.55
N ARG A 167 3.61 4.04 -16.05
CA ARG A 167 3.90 4.75 -14.81
C ARG A 167 3.82 3.82 -13.60
N MET A 168 2.74 3.05 -13.48
CA MET A 168 2.56 2.11 -12.38
C MET A 168 3.58 0.97 -12.45
N LEU A 169 3.87 0.44 -13.63
CA LEU A 169 4.90 -0.59 -13.83
C LEU A 169 6.28 -0.09 -13.36
N ARG A 170 6.67 1.15 -13.71
CA ARG A 170 7.93 1.75 -13.21
C ARG A 170 7.91 2.00 -11.72
N LEU A 171 6.77 2.38 -11.13
CA LEU A 171 6.64 2.61 -9.70
C LEU A 171 6.86 1.30 -8.93
N LEU A 172 6.19 0.22 -9.33
CA LEU A 172 6.35 -1.11 -8.71
C LEU A 172 7.78 -1.62 -8.83
N ALA A 173 8.41 -1.51 -10.02
CA ALA A 173 9.80 -1.89 -10.23
C ALA A 173 10.80 -1.05 -9.43
N ARG A 174 10.43 0.15 -8.98
CA ARG A 174 11.26 0.99 -8.09
C ARG A 174 11.20 0.54 -6.63
N VAL A 175 10.01 0.15 -6.13
CA VAL A 175 9.81 -0.18 -4.71
C VAL A 175 10.01 -1.65 -4.40
N ALA A 176 9.97 -2.52 -5.41
CA ALA A 176 10.07 -3.97 -5.26
C ALA A 176 10.91 -4.58 -6.38
N GLU A 177 11.34 -5.81 -6.19
CA GLU A 177 11.97 -6.63 -7.23
C GLU A 177 10.89 -7.41 -7.97
N VAL A 178 10.85 -7.30 -9.30
CA VAL A 178 9.93 -8.05 -10.15
C VAL A 178 10.49 -9.43 -10.38
N ARG A 179 9.83 -10.47 -9.87
CA ARG A 179 10.21 -11.88 -10.03
C ARG A 179 9.59 -12.49 -11.27
N GLU A 180 8.29 -12.18 -11.49
CA GLU A 180 7.56 -12.69 -12.62
C GLU A 180 6.69 -11.59 -13.22
N ARG A 181 6.48 -11.66 -14.53
CA ARG A 181 5.62 -10.76 -15.27
C ARG A 181 4.88 -11.51 -16.36
N HIS A 182 3.57 -11.52 -16.29
CA HIS A 182 2.70 -12.13 -17.29
C HIS A 182 1.66 -11.12 -17.79
N THR A 183 1.57 -10.95 -19.11
CA THR A 183 0.58 -10.04 -19.71
C THR A 183 -0.43 -10.85 -20.51
N ARG A 184 -1.71 -10.69 -20.17
CA ARG A 184 -2.82 -11.31 -20.90
C ARG A 184 -3.97 -10.31 -21.04
N ARG A 185 -4.55 -10.22 -22.23
CA ARG A 185 -5.74 -9.36 -22.52
C ARG A 185 -5.60 -7.92 -22.01
N GLY A 186 -4.41 -7.31 -22.17
CA GLY A 186 -4.17 -5.93 -21.77
C GLY A 186 -3.93 -5.71 -20.26
N VAL A 187 -3.87 -6.77 -19.45
CA VAL A 187 -3.53 -6.71 -18.03
C VAL A 187 -2.22 -7.44 -17.79
N THR A 188 -1.32 -6.80 -17.05
CA THR A 188 -0.05 -7.37 -16.59
C THR A 188 -0.20 -7.79 -15.13
N GLU A 189 0.00 -9.05 -14.86
CA GLU A 189 0.19 -9.60 -13.53
C GLU A 189 1.69 -9.57 -13.19
N LEU A 190 2.02 -9.09 -12.01
CA LEU A 190 3.38 -9.05 -11.47
C LEU A 190 3.44 -9.86 -10.19
N LEU A 191 4.45 -10.72 -10.06
CA LEU A 191 4.89 -11.26 -8.78
C LEU A 191 6.13 -10.48 -8.34
N LEU A 192 6.06 -9.90 -7.16
CA LEU A 192 7.04 -9.01 -6.60
C LEU A 192 7.58 -9.57 -5.27
N THR A 193 8.84 -9.27 -4.96
CA THR A 193 9.41 -9.41 -3.63
C THR A 193 9.93 -8.06 -3.15
N ARG A 194 9.99 -7.87 -1.83
CA ARG A 194 10.60 -6.66 -1.28
C ARG A 194 12.07 -6.59 -1.72
N ARG A 195 12.54 -5.40 -2.07
CA ARG A 195 13.99 -5.18 -2.19
C ARG A 195 14.57 -5.23 -0.78
N ASP A 196 15.50 -6.13 -0.54
CA ASP A 196 16.27 -6.08 0.70
C ASP A 196 17.01 -4.75 0.74
N ALA A 197 16.85 -3.99 1.81
CA ALA A 197 17.72 -2.88 2.10
C ALA A 197 19.13 -3.47 2.17
N GLY A 198 20.01 -3.15 1.19
CA GLY A 198 21.29 -3.79 0.98
C GLY A 198 22.01 -4.11 2.27
N GLY A 199 22.10 -5.39 2.59
CA GLY A 199 23.09 -5.89 3.50
C GLY A 199 24.48 -5.70 2.84
N PRO A 200 25.53 -5.37 3.61
CA PRO A 200 26.89 -5.23 3.06
C PRO A 200 27.27 -6.56 2.39
N GLY A 201 27.72 -6.47 1.15
CA GLY A 201 28.15 -7.61 0.35
C GLY A 201 29.07 -8.52 1.15
N GLY A 202 28.65 -9.77 1.36
CA GLY A 202 29.54 -10.81 1.80
C GLY A 202 30.64 -11.00 0.75
N PRO A 203 31.89 -11.27 1.17
CA PRO A 203 33.00 -11.41 0.23
C PRO A 203 32.75 -12.60 -0.69
N ALA A 204 32.95 -12.39 -2.00
CA ALA A 204 33.05 -13.46 -2.96
C ALA A 204 34.11 -14.45 -2.50
N ALA A 205 33.71 -15.68 -2.15
CA ALA A 205 34.67 -16.78 -1.98
C ALA A 205 35.24 -17.10 -3.34
N GLY A 206 36.43 -16.60 -3.57
CA GLY A 206 37.27 -17.07 -4.65
C GLY A 206 37.98 -18.36 -4.25
N ALA A 207 37.96 -19.32 -5.13
CA ALA A 207 39.01 -20.26 -5.40
C ALA A 207 38.65 -21.04 -6.67
#